data_7de76811ffc10680890fdb4a0a2d85d7
#
_entry.id   7de76811ffc10680890fdb4a0a2d85d7
#
_cell.length_a   1.000
_cell.length_b   1.000
_cell.length_c   1.000
_cell.angle_alpha   90.00
_cell.angle_beta   90.00
_cell.angle_gamma   90.00
#
_symmetry.space_group_name_H-M   'P 1'
#
loop_
_entity.id
_entity.type
_entity.pdbx_description
1 polymer ?
#
loop_
_entity_poly.entity_id
_entity_poly.type
_entity_poly.pdbx_seq_one_letter_code
_entity_poly.pdbx_strand_id
1 'polypeptide(L)'
;YTPKEIADRIDGWWKGKFFLYDNRVAGAGDEDSIISVFEYAVRRFGCCVFLVDNLMPARFSDQSDKDFYRAQSRFTGRLVEFAKKNEVHVHLVAHPRKGDNDKKKLLTADDIGGAADITNRADNAFSLERMEEKDIAAYGYDAGLSILKNRSYGSTANIQLVYDARCRRYTKKGESDGVYGWER
;
A
#
# COMPACT_ATOMS: atom_id res chain seq x y z
N TYR A 1 7.51 25.22 8.95
CA TYR A 1 8.92 24.89 8.64
C TYR A 1 9.47 23.99 9.73
N THR A 2 10.06 22.87 9.36
CA THR A 2 10.74 21.98 10.31
C THR A 2 12.09 22.62 10.69
N PRO A 3 12.42 22.78 11.97
CA PRO A 3 13.72 23.26 12.39
C PRO A 3 14.85 22.45 11.76
N LYS A 4 15.96 23.08 11.39
CA LYS A 4 17.07 22.45 10.68
C LYS A 4 17.59 21.22 11.41
N GLU A 5 17.75 21.31 12.73
CA GLU A 5 18.25 20.18 13.56
C GLU A 5 17.34 18.94 13.47
N ILE A 6 16.02 19.14 13.43
CA ILE A 6 15.07 18.04 13.27
C ILE A 6 15.15 17.47 11.84
N ALA A 7 15.25 18.35 10.82
CA ALA A 7 15.42 17.91 9.43
C ALA A 7 16.70 17.08 9.28
N ASP A 8 17.83 17.56 9.80
CA ASP A 8 19.12 16.84 9.73
C ASP A 8 19.06 15.47 10.45
N ARG A 9 18.34 15.36 11.58
CA ARG A 9 18.11 14.08 12.28
C ARG A 9 17.28 13.12 11.46
N ILE A 10 16.19 13.60 10.85
CA ILE A 10 15.31 12.81 9.99
C ILE A 10 16.10 12.31 8.78
N ASP A 11 16.83 13.19 8.09
CA ASP A 11 17.64 12.85 6.92
C ASP A 11 18.72 11.82 7.28
N GLY A 12 19.38 12.01 8.42
CA GLY A 12 20.38 11.04 8.92
C GLY A 12 19.75 9.67 9.22
N TRP A 13 18.54 9.64 9.76
CA TRP A 13 17.84 8.39 10.05
C TRP A 13 17.40 7.63 8.80
N TRP A 14 16.92 8.36 7.77
CA TRP A 14 16.49 7.79 6.49
C TRP A 14 17.65 7.36 5.57
N LYS A 15 18.81 7.98 5.71
CA LYS A 15 19.97 7.75 4.83
C LYS A 15 20.31 6.27 4.76
N GLY A 16 20.28 5.72 3.54
CA GLY A 16 20.59 4.32 3.28
C GLY A 16 19.49 3.32 3.66
N LYS A 17 18.32 3.79 4.14
CA LYS A 17 17.20 2.95 4.53
C LYS A 17 15.98 3.11 3.61
N PHE A 18 15.87 4.25 2.91
CA PHE A 18 14.75 4.56 2.06
C PHE A 18 15.23 4.98 0.68
N PHE A 19 14.66 4.37 -0.35
CA PHE A 19 14.99 4.60 -1.75
C PHE A 19 13.71 4.88 -2.53
N LEU A 20 13.74 5.87 -3.40
CA LEU A 20 12.67 6.16 -4.33
C LEU A 20 13.07 5.76 -5.74
N TYR A 21 12.20 5.03 -6.40
CA TYR A 21 12.37 4.68 -7.81
C TYR A 21 11.80 5.78 -8.70
N ASP A 22 12.63 6.32 -9.60
CA ASP A 22 12.18 7.32 -10.56
C ASP A 22 11.62 6.65 -11.81
N ASN A 23 10.30 6.62 -11.93
CA ASN A 23 9.58 6.03 -13.06
C ASN A 23 9.43 6.97 -14.28
N ARG A 24 10.00 8.17 -14.23
CA ARG A 24 9.97 9.14 -15.35
C ARG A 24 10.91 8.76 -16.50
N VAL A 25 11.86 7.87 -16.26
CA VAL A 25 12.76 7.34 -17.28
C VAL A 25 11.97 6.44 -18.23
N ALA A 26 12.23 6.54 -19.54
CA ALA A 26 11.56 5.73 -20.55
C ALA A 26 11.75 4.22 -20.28
N GLY A 27 10.67 3.46 -20.28
CA GLY A 27 10.67 2.02 -19.95
C GLY A 27 10.66 1.69 -18.47
N ALA A 28 10.85 2.65 -17.58
CA ALA A 28 10.90 2.41 -16.13
C ALA A 28 9.59 1.90 -15.52
N GLY A 29 8.46 2.09 -16.20
CA GLY A 29 7.14 1.68 -15.71
C GLY A 29 6.69 0.29 -16.19
N ASP A 30 7.47 -0.44 -16.96
CA ASP A 30 7.13 -1.81 -17.37
C ASP A 30 7.43 -2.83 -16.24
N GLU A 31 6.72 -3.96 -16.28
CA GLU A 31 6.80 -4.99 -15.24
C GLU A 31 8.21 -5.57 -15.08
N ASP A 32 8.95 -5.75 -16.19
CA ASP A 32 10.29 -6.34 -16.18
C ASP A 32 11.31 -5.38 -15.55
N SER A 33 11.20 -4.10 -15.88
CA SER A 33 12.05 -3.05 -15.30
C SER A 33 11.83 -2.92 -13.80
N ILE A 34 10.57 -2.93 -13.33
CA ILE A 34 10.25 -2.85 -11.90
C ILE A 34 10.85 -4.04 -11.14
N ILE A 35 10.64 -5.26 -11.60
CA ILE A 35 11.18 -6.47 -10.96
C ILE A 35 12.71 -6.45 -10.97
N SER A 36 13.33 -6.07 -12.09
CA SER A 36 14.80 -5.99 -12.20
C SER A 36 15.40 -4.98 -11.23
N VAL A 37 14.76 -3.81 -11.08
CA VAL A 37 15.18 -2.79 -10.11
C VAL A 37 15.00 -3.29 -8.67
N PHE A 38 13.93 -4.00 -8.38
CA PHE A 38 13.71 -4.59 -7.06
C PHE A 38 14.76 -5.65 -6.74
N GLU A 39 15.09 -6.53 -7.69
CA GLU A 39 16.18 -7.50 -7.52
C GLU A 39 17.55 -6.82 -7.32
N TYR A 40 17.80 -5.72 -8.04
CA TYR A 40 19.00 -4.91 -7.83
C TYR A 40 19.03 -4.30 -6.43
N ALA A 41 17.89 -3.74 -5.97
CA ALA A 41 17.79 -3.12 -4.65
C ALA A 41 18.02 -4.12 -3.50
N VAL A 42 17.52 -5.36 -3.64
CA VAL A 42 17.84 -6.44 -2.70
C VAL A 42 19.33 -6.69 -2.65
N ARG A 43 19.97 -6.94 -3.81
CA ARG A 43 21.40 -7.32 -3.88
C ARG A 43 22.34 -6.19 -3.51
N ARG A 44 22.04 -4.95 -3.90
CA ARG A 44 22.94 -3.80 -3.75
C ARG A 44 22.77 -3.08 -2.42
N PHE A 45 21.55 -2.99 -1.93
CA PHE A 45 21.20 -2.16 -0.76
C PHE A 45 20.63 -2.96 0.40
N GLY A 46 20.36 -4.26 0.21
CA GLY A 46 19.73 -5.08 1.24
C GLY A 46 18.28 -4.69 1.52
N CYS A 47 17.57 -4.12 0.54
CA CYS A 47 16.17 -3.75 0.71
C CYS A 47 15.33 -5.01 0.98
N CYS A 48 14.54 -4.98 2.05
CA CYS A 48 13.68 -6.08 2.46
C CYS A 48 12.18 -5.75 2.43
N VAL A 49 11.82 -4.47 2.21
CA VAL A 49 10.42 -4.01 2.07
C VAL A 49 10.30 -3.17 0.81
N PHE A 50 9.30 -3.49 0.00
CA PHE A 50 8.99 -2.81 -1.25
C PHE A 50 7.57 -2.30 -1.25
N LEU A 51 7.34 -1.11 -1.80
CA LEU A 51 6.03 -0.50 -1.95
C LEU A 51 5.80 -0.17 -3.43
N VAL A 52 4.71 -0.69 -3.99
CA VAL A 52 4.21 -0.35 -5.31
C VAL A 52 2.92 0.46 -5.13
N ASP A 53 2.99 1.74 -5.35
CA ASP A 53 1.85 2.65 -5.31
C ASP A 53 1.66 3.28 -6.71
N ASN A 54 0.76 2.78 -7.50
CA ASN A 54 -0.25 1.76 -7.26
C ASN A 54 -0.25 0.70 -8.39
N LEU A 55 -1.20 -0.26 -8.29
CA LEU A 55 -1.40 -1.32 -9.28
C LEU A 55 -1.89 -0.82 -10.66
N MET A 56 -2.18 0.47 -10.83
CA MET A 56 -2.53 1.04 -12.13
C MET A 56 -1.31 1.03 -13.02
N PRO A 57 -1.21 0.14 -14.00
CA PRO A 57 -0.02 0.04 -14.83
C PRO A 57 0.08 1.28 -15.71
N ALA A 58 1.24 1.83 -15.71
CA ALA A 58 1.55 3.06 -16.40
C ALA A 58 1.32 3.03 -17.92
N ARG A 59 1.01 1.90 -18.54
CA ARG A 59 0.87 1.78 -20.00
C ARG A 59 0.00 0.61 -20.51
N PHE A 60 -1.26 0.52 -20.06
CA PHE A 60 -2.23 -0.39 -20.74
C PHE A 60 -3.32 0.40 -21.48
N SER A 61 -2.97 1.54 -22.08
CA SER A 61 -3.92 2.48 -22.65
C SER A 61 -4.73 1.95 -23.85
N ASP A 62 -4.35 0.84 -24.45
CA ASP A 62 -4.96 0.34 -25.69
C ASP A 62 -5.50 -1.09 -25.59
N GLN A 63 -5.70 -1.62 -24.38
CA GLN A 63 -6.16 -2.99 -24.18
C GLN A 63 -7.62 -3.04 -23.71
N SER A 64 -8.32 -4.13 -24.05
CA SER A 64 -9.65 -4.41 -23.52
C SER A 64 -9.61 -4.55 -21.98
N ASP A 65 -10.73 -4.31 -21.30
CA ASP A 65 -10.83 -4.48 -19.84
C ASP A 65 -10.34 -5.85 -19.37
N LYS A 66 -10.60 -6.91 -20.15
CA LYS A 66 -10.15 -8.26 -19.82
C LYS A 66 -8.63 -8.41 -19.85
N ASP A 67 -7.97 -7.78 -20.80
CA ASP A 67 -6.50 -7.83 -20.93
C ASP A 67 -5.85 -7.00 -19.82
N PHE A 68 -6.46 -5.90 -19.45
CA PHE A 68 -6.06 -5.09 -18.32
C PHE A 68 -6.05 -5.88 -16.99
N TYR A 69 -7.13 -6.60 -16.68
CA TYR A 69 -7.21 -7.41 -15.46
C TYR A 69 -6.26 -8.60 -15.46
N ARG A 70 -6.06 -9.22 -16.64
CA ARG A 70 -5.07 -10.30 -16.79
C ARG A 70 -3.65 -9.80 -16.55
N ALA A 71 -3.31 -8.61 -17.03
CA ALA A 71 -2.01 -8.01 -16.81
C ALA A 71 -1.79 -7.66 -15.35
N GLN A 72 -2.78 -7.10 -14.66
CA GLN A 72 -2.71 -6.85 -13.22
C GLN A 72 -2.49 -8.14 -12.41
N SER A 73 -3.24 -9.20 -12.73
CA SER A 73 -3.09 -10.50 -12.08
C SER A 73 -1.71 -11.10 -12.34
N ARG A 74 -1.20 -11.02 -13.57
CA ARG A 74 0.15 -11.48 -13.93
C ARG A 74 1.21 -10.73 -13.14
N PHE A 75 1.16 -9.39 -13.11
CA PHE A 75 2.12 -8.58 -12.37
C PHE A 75 2.08 -8.86 -10.87
N THR A 76 0.88 -9.01 -10.28
CA THR A 76 0.73 -9.43 -8.88
C THR A 76 1.38 -10.79 -8.64
N GLY A 77 1.19 -11.75 -9.55
CA GLY A 77 1.86 -13.05 -9.47
C GLY A 77 3.38 -12.93 -9.46
N ARG A 78 3.95 -12.10 -10.32
CA ARG A 78 5.41 -11.83 -10.37
C ARG A 78 5.93 -11.19 -9.08
N LEU A 79 5.18 -10.25 -8.50
CA LEU A 79 5.54 -9.66 -7.20
C LEU A 79 5.54 -10.70 -6.08
N VAL A 80 4.58 -11.62 -6.06
CA VAL A 80 4.54 -12.74 -5.10
C VAL A 80 5.73 -13.67 -5.29
N GLU A 81 6.09 -14.02 -6.51
CA GLU A 81 7.26 -14.85 -6.81
C GLU A 81 8.55 -14.14 -6.40
N PHE A 82 8.68 -12.85 -6.72
CA PHE A 82 9.82 -12.02 -6.29
C PHE A 82 9.95 -12.00 -4.76
N ALA A 83 8.83 -11.76 -4.05
CA ALA A 83 8.82 -11.69 -2.59
C ALA A 83 9.30 -13.02 -1.96
N LYS A 84 8.79 -14.15 -2.46
CA LYS A 84 9.16 -15.48 -1.97
C LYS A 84 10.62 -15.85 -2.30
N LYS A 85 11.06 -15.59 -3.53
CA LYS A 85 12.43 -15.90 -3.99
C LYS A 85 13.48 -15.15 -3.19
N ASN A 86 13.21 -13.91 -2.82
CA ASN A 86 14.18 -13.04 -2.14
C ASN A 86 13.93 -12.89 -0.63
N GLU A 87 12.92 -13.59 -0.08
CA GLU A 87 12.52 -13.50 1.35
C GLU A 87 12.25 -12.06 1.80
N VAL A 88 11.55 -11.30 0.96
CA VAL A 88 11.22 -9.88 1.18
C VAL A 88 9.72 -9.65 1.26
N HIS A 89 9.33 -8.49 1.75
CA HIS A 89 7.93 -8.08 1.85
C HIS A 89 7.57 -7.07 0.76
N VAL A 90 6.43 -7.27 0.08
CA VAL A 90 5.92 -6.35 -0.93
C VAL A 90 4.54 -5.85 -0.52
N HIS A 91 4.40 -4.53 -0.42
CA HIS A 91 3.13 -3.84 -0.32
C HIS A 91 2.67 -3.41 -1.71
N LEU A 92 1.47 -3.78 -2.09
CA LEU A 92 0.84 -3.38 -3.34
C LEU A 92 -0.42 -2.57 -3.04
N VAL A 93 -0.43 -1.30 -3.46
CA VAL A 93 -1.60 -0.43 -3.33
C VAL A 93 -2.50 -0.64 -4.54
N ALA A 94 -3.78 -0.87 -4.30
CA ALA A 94 -4.80 -0.98 -5.33
C ALA A 94 -6.00 -0.09 -4.98
N HIS A 95 -6.57 0.57 -6.00
CA HIS A 95 -7.80 1.33 -5.82
C HIS A 95 -9.02 0.43 -6.04
N PRO A 96 -10.06 0.56 -5.22
CA PRO A 96 -11.31 -0.16 -5.46
C PRO A 96 -11.94 0.28 -6.79
N ARG A 97 -12.74 -0.59 -7.39
CA ARG A 97 -13.58 -0.22 -8.53
C ARG A 97 -14.53 0.91 -8.10
N LYS A 98 -14.77 1.86 -8.99
CA LYS A 98 -15.87 2.80 -8.83
C LYS A 98 -17.16 1.98 -8.95
N GLY A 99 -17.70 1.55 -7.81
CA GLY A 99 -19.01 0.92 -7.73
C GLY A 99 -20.12 1.97 -7.87
N ASP A 100 -21.32 1.52 -8.15
CA ASP A 100 -22.53 2.35 -8.07
C ASP A 100 -22.58 3.03 -6.70
N ASN A 101 -22.56 4.36 -6.70
CA ASN A 101 -22.41 5.22 -5.52
C ASN A 101 -23.58 5.16 -4.52
N ASP A 102 -24.57 4.28 -4.71
CA ASP A 102 -25.82 4.29 -3.94
C ASP A 102 -25.87 3.32 -2.76
N LYS A 103 -24.82 2.54 -2.50
CA LYS A 103 -24.84 1.66 -1.33
C LYS A 103 -23.50 1.75 -0.58
N LYS A 104 -23.54 2.34 0.61
CA LYS A 104 -22.50 2.25 1.65
C LYS A 104 -22.25 0.79 2.02
N LYS A 105 -21.48 0.08 1.24
CA LYS A 105 -21.04 -1.26 1.54
C LYS A 105 -19.56 -1.18 1.94
N LEU A 106 -19.23 -1.73 3.11
CA LEU A 106 -17.83 -1.93 3.49
C LEU A 106 -17.11 -2.67 2.36
N LEU A 107 -15.93 -2.20 1.99
CA LEU A 107 -15.12 -2.85 0.97
C LEU A 107 -14.82 -4.29 1.36
N THR A 108 -15.03 -5.18 0.42
CA THR A 108 -14.70 -6.60 0.54
C THR A 108 -13.47 -6.93 -0.29
N ALA A 109 -12.94 -8.12 -0.12
CA ALA A 109 -11.82 -8.60 -0.93
C ALA A 109 -12.12 -8.58 -2.45
N ASP A 110 -13.39 -8.72 -2.84
CA ASP A 110 -13.84 -8.74 -4.23
C ASP A 110 -13.97 -7.33 -4.86
N ASP A 111 -14.04 -6.30 -4.03
CA ASP A 111 -14.13 -4.89 -4.47
C ASP A 111 -12.76 -4.31 -4.86
N ILE A 112 -11.66 -5.02 -4.57
CA ILE A 112 -10.31 -4.62 -4.96
C ILE A 112 -10.15 -4.75 -6.48
N GLY A 113 -9.83 -3.64 -7.11
CA GLY A 113 -9.74 -3.39 -8.55
C GLY A 113 -9.55 -4.61 -9.45
N GLY A 114 -10.62 -5.13 -9.95
CA GLY A 114 -10.65 -5.97 -11.14
C GLY A 114 -10.52 -7.46 -10.97
N ALA A 115 -10.07 -8.00 -9.86
CA ALA A 115 -10.03 -9.45 -9.76
C ALA A 115 -9.94 -9.94 -8.31
N ALA A 116 -10.88 -10.76 -7.91
CA ALA A 116 -10.71 -11.72 -6.83
C ALA A 116 -9.34 -12.44 -6.90
N ASP A 117 -8.79 -12.59 -8.11
CA ASP A 117 -7.50 -13.20 -8.38
C ASP A 117 -6.31 -12.44 -7.75
N ILE A 118 -6.34 -11.10 -7.71
CA ILE A 118 -5.30 -10.29 -7.06
C ILE A 118 -5.30 -10.54 -5.55
N THR A 119 -6.47 -10.49 -4.93
CA THR A 119 -6.63 -10.75 -3.50
C THR A 119 -6.32 -12.21 -3.17
N ASN A 120 -6.66 -13.16 -4.06
CA ASN A 120 -6.36 -14.57 -3.88
C ASN A 120 -4.85 -14.83 -3.87
N ARG A 121 -4.06 -14.11 -4.64
CA ARG A 121 -2.58 -14.21 -4.69
C ARG A 121 -1.91 -13.62 -3.47
N ALA A 122 -2.45 -12.55 -2.91
CA ALA A 122 -1.90 -11.89 -1.72
C ALA A 122 -2.00 -12.78 -0.47
N ASP A 123 -1.03 -12.69 0.42
CA ASP A 123 -1.08 -13.37 1.72
C ASP A 123 -1.95 -12.60 2.72
N ASN A 124 -1.91 -11.27 2.65
CA ASN A 124 -2.75 -10.39 3.44
C ASN A 124 -3.43 -9.35 2.53
N ALA A 125 -4.64 -8.95 2.89
CA ALA A 125 -5.36 -7.86 2.23
C ALA A 125 -6.00 -6.96 3.27
N PHE A 126 -5.85 -5.64 3.07
CA PHE A 126 -6.38 -4.61 3.96
C PHE A 126 -7.17 -3.61 3.12
N SER A 127 -8.22 -3.03 3.68
CA SER A 127 -8.83 -1.81 3.15
C SER A 127 -8.68 -0.69 4.16
N LEU A 128 -8.44 0.53 3.66
CA LEU A 128 -8.47 1.76 4.43
C LEU A 128 -9.59 2.65 3.88
N GLU A 129 -10.59 2.89 4.70
CA GLU A 129 -11.77 3.65 4.32
C GLU A 129 -11.91 4.89 5.19
N ARG A 130 -12.02 6.05 4.55
CA ARG A 130 -12.28 7.30 5.26
C ARG A 130 -13.76 7.43 5.59
N MET A 131 -14.06 7.87 6.82
CA MET A 131 -15.43 8.13 7.25
C MET A 131 -15.95 9.46 6.68
N GLU A 132 -17.28 9.55 6.52
CA GLU A 132 -17.93 10.82 6.22
C GLU A 132 -18.00 11.70 7.49
N GLU A 133 -18.04 13.03 7.32
CA GLU A 133 -18.04 13.97 8.44
C GLU A 133 -19.15 13.70 9.48
N LYS A 134 -20.35 13.33 9.01
CA LYS A 134 -21.46 12.97 9.90
C LYS A 134 -21.20 11.73 10.75
N ASP A 135 -20.47 10.76 10.19
CA ASP A 135 -20.14 9.51 10.87
C ASP A 135 -18.96 9.74 11.83
N ILE A 136 -17.99 10.62 11.46
CA ILE A 136 -16.91 11.06 12.36
C ILE A 136 -17.49 11.71 13.62
N ALA A 137 -18.48 12.60 13.46
CA ALA A 137 -19.14 13.25 14.58
C ALA A 137 -19.89 12.25 15.48
N ALA A 138 -20.48 11.19 14.89
CA ALA A 138 -21.26 10.20 15.64
C ALA A 138 -20.36 9.15 16.34
N TYR A 139 -19.28 8.71 15.70
CA TYR A 139 -18.49 7.56 16.15
C TYR A 139 -17.12 7.94 16.71
N GLY A 140 -16.64 9.16 16.45
CA GLY A 140 -15.38 9.70 17.00
C GLY A 140 -14.12 9.00 16.46
N TYR A 141 -14.12 8.61 15.16
CA TYR A 141 -12.93 8.15 14.45
C TYR A 141 -13.02 8.53 12.96
N ASP A 142 -11.87 8.72 12.31
CA ASP A 142 -11.78 9.31 10.97
C ASP A 142 -11.71 8.29 9.85
N ALA A 143 -11.19 7.10 10.16
CA ALA A 143 -11.04 6.02 9.18
C ALA A 143 -11.13 4.64 9.82
N GLY A 144 -11.50 3.65 9.01
CA GLY A 144 -11.47 2.24 9.34
C GLY A 144 -10.38 1.52 8.55
N LEU A 145 -9.52 0.77 9.24
CA LEU A 145 -8.61 -0.18 8.63
C LEU A 145 -9.18 -1.58 8.83
N SER A 146 -9.66 -2.20 7.75
CA SER A 146 -10.21 -3.55 7.78
C SER A 146 -9.20 -4.57 7.28
N ILE A 147 -9.00 -5.64 8.06
CA ILE A 147 -8.23 -6.81 7.65
C ILE A 147 -9.19 -7.72 6.89
N LEU A 148 -9.11 -7.72 5.55
CA LEU A 148 -9.99 -8.49 4.68
C LEU A 148 -9.52 -9.93 4.51
N LYS A 149 -8.21 -10.15 4.57
CA LYS A 149 -7.56 -11.45 4.44
C LYS A 149 -6.31 -11.50 5.30
N ASN A 150 -6.13 -12.60 6.00
CA ASN A 150 -4.92 -12.92 6.74
C ASN A 150 -4.65 -14.41 6.61
N ARG A 151 -3.76 -14.79 5.69
CA ARG A 151 -3.50 -16.21 5.37
C ARG A 151 -2.88 -16.98 6.54
N SER A 152 -2.00 -16.30 7.29
CA SER A 152 -1.24 -16.95 8.37
C SER A 152 -2.08 -17.25 9.60
N TYR A 153 -3.03 -16.36 9.95
CA TYR A 153 -3.80 -16.49 11.20
C TYR A 153 -5.30 -16.66 10.97
N GLY A 154 -5.80 -16.46 9.74
CA GLY A 154 -7.22 -16.58 9.40
C GLY A 154 -8.13 -15.55 10.06
N SER A 155 -7.58 -14.64 10.86
CA SER A 155 -8.35 -13.61 11.57
C SER A 155 -8.62 -12.38 10.71
N THR A 156 -9.84 -11.87 10.81
CA THR A 156 -10.24 -10.58 10.26
C THR A 156 -10.55 -9.61 11.39
N ALA A 157 -10.33 -8.32 11.17
CA ALA A 157 -10.60 -7.29 12.17
C ALA A 157 -10.89 -5.96 11.48
N ASN A 158 -11.57 -5.06 12.21
CA ASN A 158 -11.72 -3.66 11.85
C ASN A 158 -11.10 -2.81 12.94
N ILE A 159 -10.17 -1.93 12.56
CA ILE A 159 -9.42 -1.06 13.47
C ILE A 159 -9.86 0.37 13.22
N GLN A 160 -10.40 1.01 14.24
CA GLN A 160 -10.79 2.41 14.20
C GLN A 160 -9.56 3.32 14.32
N LEU A 161 -9.42 4.25 13.38
CA LEU A 161 -8.28 5.14 13.29
C LEU A 161 -8.72 6.60 13.45
N VAL A 162 -7.90 7.37 14.18
CA VAL A 162 -8.02 8.83 14.33
C VAL A 162 -6.89 9.48 13.55
N TYR A 163 -7.20 10.54 12.78
CA TYR A 163 -6.25 11.25 11.95
C TYR A 163 -5.75 12.53 12.64
N ASP A 164 -4.47 12.64 12.87
CA ASP A 164 -3.84 13.90 13.28
C ASP A 164 -3.35 14.67 12.04
N ALA A 165 -4.04 15.75 11.70
CA ALA A 165 -3.72 16.59 10.55
C ALA A 165 -2.36 17.31 10.68
N ARG A 166 -1.87 17.55 11.92
CA ARG A 166 -0.59 18.25 12.16
C ARG A 166 0.61 17.41 11.71
N CYS A 167 0.57 16.12 11.98
CA CYS A 167 1.62 15.18 11.60
C CYS A 167 1.21 14.25 10.44
N ARG A 168 -0.03 14.40 9.90
CA ARG A 168 -0.58 13.59 8.81
C ARG A 168 -0.53 12.09 9.09
N ARG A 169 -0.85 11.70 10.31
CA ARG A 169 -0.72 10.35 10.81
C ARG A 169 -2.06 9.81 11.29
N TYR A 170 -2.30 8.54 11.04
CA TYR A 170 -3.34 7.79 11.69
C TYR A 170 -2.80 7.08 12.92
N THR A 171 -3.57 7.12 14.01
CA THR A 171 -3.33 6.34 15.22
C THR A 171 -4.57 5.51 15.52
N LYS A 172 -4.42 4.38 16.18
CA LYS A 172 -5.56 3.60 16.62
C LYS A 172 -6.33 4.38 17.68
N LYS A 173 -7.65 4.40 17.59
CA LYS A 173 -8.51 5.10 18.55
C LYS A 173 -8.23 4.61 19.97
N GLY A 174 -7.92 5.54 20.86
CA GLY A 174 -7.59 5.26 22.26
C GLY A 174 -6.13 4.92 22.55
N GLU A 175 -5.26 4.91 21.54
CA GLU A 175 -3.82 4.79 21.73
C GLU A 175 -3.14 6.17 21.66
N SER A 176 -2.06 6.34 22.43
CA SER A 176 -1.22 7.53 22.36
C SER A 176 -0.28 7.45 21.16
N ASP A 177 0.18 8.63 20.71
CA ASP A 177 1.21 8.71 19.68
C ASP A 177 2.50 8.00 20.11
N GLY A 178 3.02 7.13 19.24
CA GLY A 178 4.31 6.51 19.48
C GLY A 178 5.46 7.47 19.20
N VAL A 179 6.61 7.20 19.80
CA VAL A 179 7.86 7.94 19.57
C VAL A 179 8.40 7.62 18.18
N TYR A 180 8.79 8.63 17.41
CA TYR A 180 9.40 8.43 16.10
C TYR A 180 10.79 7.79 16.19
N GLY A 181 11.17 7.02 15.17
CA GLY A 181 12.45 6.32 15.14
C GLY A 181 13.69 7.22 15.23
N TRP A 182 13.59 8.48 14.76
CA TRP A 182 14.67 9.48 14.85
C TRP A 182 14.76 10.18 16.21
N GLU A 183 13.83 9.95 17.10
CA GLU A 183 13.80 10.50 18.47
C GLU A 183 14.52 9.60 19.48
N ARG A 184 14.90 8.39 19.06
CA ARG A 184 15.58 7.37 19.86
C ARG A 184 17.09 7.48 19.76
#